data_c13d72baf7820cd6d40a050f58ec1e65
#
_entry.id   c13d72baf7820cd6d40a050f58ec1e65
#
_cell.length_a   1.000
_cell.length_b   1.000
_cell.length_c   1.000
_cell.angle_alpha   90.00
_cell.angle_beta   90.00
_cell.angle_gamma   90.00
#
_symmetry.space_group_name_H-M   'P 1'
#
loop_
_entity.id
_entity.type
_entity.pdbx_description
1 polymer ?
#
loop_
_entity_poly.entity_id
_entity_poly.type
_entity_poly.pdbx_seq_one_letter_code
_entity_poly.pdbx_strand_id
1 'polypeptide(L)'
;MAEEVVLMKGNEAIAHAAIRCGADGYFGYPITPQSEVLETLAELKPWETTGMVVLQAESEVAAINMVYGGAGSGKMVMTSSSSPGVSLKQEGISYIAGAELPCLIVNVMRGGPGLGTIQPSQADYFQTVKGGGHGDYRLIALAPASVQEMADFVSLGFELAFKYRNPAIILADGVIGQMMEKVVLPAQKPRRTDAEVIEQCPWATTGRTNGRKPNIITSLELKPEEMEKNNIRFQAKYKEIEENEVRFEE
;
A
#
# COMPACT_ATOMS: atom_id res chain seq x y z
N MET A 1 -0.49 -29.09 -1.27
CA MET A 1 -0.03 -28.75 -2.65
C MET A 1 1.45 -28.48 -2.53
N ALA A 2 2.27 -28.84 -3.51
CA ALA A 2 3.69 -28.48 -3.49
C ALA A 2 3.82 -26.95 -3.49
N GLU A 3 4.79 -26.44 -2.74
CA GLU A 3 5.12 -25.01 -2.76
C GLU A 3 5.59 -24.62 -4.16
N GLU A 4 5.03 -23.53 -4.69
CA GLU A 4 5.45 -23.00 -5.99
C GLU A 4 6.66 -22.10 -5.79
N VAL A 5 7.84 -22.57 -6.22
CA VAL A 5 9.10 -21.84 -6.12
C VAL A 5 9.46 -21.30 -7.49
N VAL A 6 9.60 -19.98 -7.61
CA VAL A 6 9.91 -19.31 -8.88
C VAL A 6 11.12 -18.40 -8.69
N LEU A 7 12.02 -18.36 -9.69
CA LEU A 7 13.11 -17.40 -9.75
C LEU A 7 12.59 -16.10 -10.35
N MET A 8 12.62 -15.01 -9.57
CA MET A 8 12.07 -13.72 -10.02
C MET A 8 12.76 -12.53 -9.36
N LYS A 9 12.56 -11.34 -9.91
CA LYS A 9 13.00 -10.08 -9.32
C LYS A 9 12.09 -9.65 -8.16
N GLY A 10 12.60 -8.78 -7.27
CA GLY A 10 11.79 -8.22 -6.18
C GLY A 10 10.55 -7.47 -6.66
N ASN A 11 10.68 -6.66 -7.73
CA ASN A 11 9.53 -5.97 -8.31
C ASN A 11 8.46 -6.95 -8.85
N GLU A 12 8.89 -8.04 -9.50
CA GLU A 12 8.00 -9.10 -9.98
C GLU A 12 7.32 -9.82 -8.81
N ALA A 13 8.07 -10.07 -7.73
CA ALA A 13 7.57 -10.73 -6.52
C ALA A 13 6.42 -9.93 -5.86
N ILE A 14 6.52 -8.60 -5.80
CA ILE A 14 5.43 -7.71 -5.37
C ILE A 14 4.16 -7.93 -6.21
N ALA A 15 4.29 -7.95 -7.54
CA ALA A 15 3.16 -8.12 -8.45
C ALA A 15 2.48 -9.49 -8.27
N HIS A 16 3.27 -10.57 -8.22
CA HIS A 16 2.77 -11.92 -7.97
C HIS A 16 2.08 -12.04 -6.61
N ALA A 17 2.71 -11.51 -5.55
CA ALA A 17 2.15 -11.53 -4.21
C ALA A 17 0.84 -10.75 -4.10
N ALA A 18 0.72 -9.62 -4.79
CA ALA A 18 -0.52 -8.83 -4.83
C ALA A 18 -1.69 -9.63 -5.43
N ILE A 19 -1.46 -10.34 -6.53
CA ILE A 19 -2.47 -11.22 -7.13
C ILE A 19 -2.81 -12.36 -6.16
N ARG A 20 -1.78 -13.01 -5.58
CA ARG A 20 -1.93 -14.18 -4.71
C ARG A 20 -2.63 -13.86 -3.39
N CYS A 21 -2.44 -12.67 -2.82
CA CYS A 21 -3.13 -12.28 -1.58
C CYS A 21 -4.60 -11.89 -1.80
N GLY A 22 -5.08 -11.83 -3.06
CA GLY A 22 -6.45 -11.48 -3.40
C GLY A 22 -6.70 -9.96 -3.42
N ALA A 23 -5.70 -9.16 -3.79
CA ALA A 23 -5.86 -7.72 -3.95
C ALA A 23 -6.96 -7.38 -4.97
N ASP A 24 -7.71 -6.31 -4.69
CA ASP A 24 -8.80 -5.85 -5.54
C ASP A 24 -8.32 -4.93 -6.67
N GLY A 25 -7.24 -4.18 -6.43
CA GLY A 25 -6.75 -3.25 -7.45
C GLY A 25 -5.34 -2.72 -7.23
N TYR A 26 -4.69 -2.42 -8.35
CA TYR A 26 -3.43 -1.70 -8.42
C TYR A 26 -3.61 -0.46 -9.29
N PHE A 27 -3.18 0.68 -8.77
CA PHE A 27 -3.20 1.96 -9.47
C PHE A 27 -1.82 2.59 -9.42
N GLY A 28 -1.13 2.66 -10.55
CA GLY A 28 0.26 3.10 -10.59
C GLY A 28 0.59 4.00 -11.76
N TYR A 29 1.77 4.59 -11.70
CA TYR A 29 2.40 5.33 -12.78
C TYR A 29 3.86 4.85 -12.89
N PRO A 30 4.36 4.56 -14.10
CA PRO A 30 5.70 3.97 -14.27
C PRO A 30 6.80 4.97 -13.89
N ILE A 31 7.75 4.52 -13.08
CA ILE A 31 8.96 5.26 -12.71
C ILE A 31 10.06 4.27 -12.35
N THR A 32 11.28 4.50 -12.87
CA THR A 32 12.46 3.69 -12.53
C THR A 32 12.84 3.88 -11.05
N PRO A 33 13.16 2.81 -10.27
CA PRO A 33 13.37 1.41 -10.71
C PRO A 33 12.20 0.45 -10.41
N GLN A 34 10.96 0.89 -10.32
CA GLN A 34 9.81 0.04 -9.93
C GLN A 34 8.86 -0.31 -11.10
N SER A 35 9.15 0.08 -12.33
CA SER A 35 8.23 -0.08 -13.47
C SER A 35 7.81 -1.53 -13.71
N GLU A 36 8.66 -2.50 -13.39
CA GLU A 36 8.37 -3.92 -13.55
C GLU A 36 7.17 -4.40 -12.70
N VAL A 37 6.81 -3.70 -11.62
CA VAL A 37 5.59 -4.05 -10.86
C VAL A 37 4.36 -3.93 -11.74
N LEU A 38 4.21 -2.80 -12.44
CA LEU A 38 3.09 -2.56 -13.37
C LEU A 38 3.20 -3.44 -14.62
N GLU A 39 4.40 -3.58 -15.17
CA GLU A 39 4.67 -4.39 -16.35
C GLU A 39 4.30 -5.86 -16.09
N THR A 40 4.74 -6.44 -14.99
CA THR A 40 4.41 -7.82 -14.58
C THR A 40 2.90 -8.00 -14.39
N LEU A 41 2.22 -7.04 -13.72
CA LEU A 41 0.77 -7.08 -13.59
C LEU A 41 0.06 -7.02 -14.95
N ALA A 42 0.58 -6.23 -15.89
CA ALA A 42 0.03 -6.13 -17.22
C ALA A 42 0.22 -7.43 -18.04
N GLU A 43 1.37 -8.10 -17.88
CA GLU A 43 1.66 -9.39 -18.52
C GLU A 43 0.81 -10.53 -17.94
N LEU A 44 0.64 -10.58 -16.62
CA LEU A 44 -0.14 -11.62 -15.93
C LEU A 44 -1.65 -11.46 -16.08
N LYS A 45 -2.12 -10.28 -16.52
CA LYS A 45 -3.54 -9.98 -16.77
C LYS A 45 -4.49 -10.44 -15.67
N PRO A 46 -4.27 -10.04 -14.41
CA PRO A 46 -5.09 -10.55 -13.31
C PRO A 46 -6.57 -10.19 -13.40
N TRP A 47 -6.95 -9.21 -14.22
CA TRP A 47 -8.36 -8.92 -14.52
C TRP A 47 -9.08 -10.05 -15.26
N GLU A 48 -8.35 -10.90 -16.00
CA GLU A 48 -8.90 -12.08 -16.69
C GLU A 48 -9.00 -13.30 -15.76
N THR A 49 -8.16 -13.40 -14.73
CA THR A 49 -8.03 -14.58 -13.88
C THR A 49 -8.67 -14.42 -12.50
N THR A 50 -8.35 -13.34 -11.81
CA THR A 50 -8.84 -13.06 -10.44
C THR A 50 -9.84 -11.92 -10.38
N GLY A 51 -9.96 -11.14 -11.46
CA GLY A 51 -10.76 -9.92 -11.51
C GLY A 51 -10.11 -8.71 -10.80
N MET A 52 -8.82 -8.78 -10.46
CA MET A 52 -8.07 -7.65 -9.92
C MET A 52 -7.98 -6.53 -10.98
N VAL A 53 -8.33 -5.32 -10.62
CA VAL A 53 -8.21 -4.16 -11.52
C VAL A 53 -6.77 -3.69 -11.55
N VAL A 54 -6.20 -3.54 -12.74
CA VAL A 54 -4.88 -2.94 -12.94
C VAL A 54 -5.03 -1.74 -13.86
N LEU A 55 -4.61 -0.57 -13.39
CA LEU A 55 -4.76 0.66 -14.16
C LEU A 55 -3.52 1.54 -14.03
N GLN A 56 -2.97 1.91 -15.19
CA GLN A 56 -1.97 2.96 -15.27
C GLN A 56 -2.67 4.31 -15.23
N ALA A 57 -2.41 5.06 -14.17
CA ALA A 57 -2.90 6.43 -14.04
C ALA A 57 -2.11 7.39 -14.94
N GLU A 58 -2.59 8.60 -15.11
CA GLU A 58 -1.90 9.64 -15.89
C GLU A 58 -0.75 10.32 -15.12
N SER A 59 -0.74 10.15 -13.79
CA SER A 59 0.28 10.71 -12.89
C SER A 59 0.26 9.99 -11.52
N GLU A 60 1.28 10.22 -10.71
CA GLU A 60 1.34 9.73 -9.34
C GLU A 60 0.22 10.33 -8.47
N VAL A 61 -0.14 11.59 -8.71
CA VAL A 61 -1.24 12.25 -8.01
C VAL A 61 -2.57 11.60 -8.35
N ALA A 62 -2.83 11.26 -9.60
CA ALA A 62 -4.01 10.52 -10.00
C ALA A 62 -4.02 9.11 -9.39
N ALA A 63 -2.88 8.41 -9.43
CA ALA A 63 -2.76 7.06 -8.88
C ALA A 63 -3.14 7.00 -7.40
N ILE A 64 -2.61 7.92 -6.57
CA ILE A 64 -2.91 7.90 -5.13
C ILE A 64 -4.36 8.29 -4.84
N ASN A 65 -5.00 9.14 -5.65
CA ASN A 65 -6.41 9.46 -5.50
C ASN A 65 -7.33 8.27 -5.92
N MET A 66 -6.91 7.46 -6.89
CA MET A 66 -7.59 6.19 -7.20
C MET A 66 -7.48 5.20 -6.04
N VAL A 67 -6.31 5.11 -5.38
CA VAL A 67 -6.13 4.32 -4.15
C VAL A 67 -7.04 4.84 -3.04
N TYR A 68 -7.13 6.16 -2.84
CA TYR A 68 -8.04 6.76 -1.86
C TYR A 68 -9.49 6.33 -2.08
N GLY A 69 -9.98 6.40 -3.32
CA GLY A 69 -11.33 5.98 -3.68
C GLY A 69 -11.56 4.48 -3.48
N GLY A 70 -10.63 3.65 -3.95
CA GLY A 70 -10.68 2.19 -3.79
C GLY A 70 -10.64 1.77 -2.32
N ALA A 71 -9.73 2.32 -1.53
CA ALA A 71 -9.64 2.07 -0.09
C ALA A 71 -10.91 2.53 0.63
N GLY A 72 -11.47 3.69 0.28
CA GLY A 72 -12.73 4.20 0.83
C GLY A 72 -13.92 3.29 0.59
N SER A 73 -13.89 2.48 -0.47
CA SER A 73 -14.91 1.44 -0.75
C SER A 73 -14.66 0.11 -0.03
N GLY A 74 -13.64 0.02 0.83
CA GLY A 74 -13.28 -1.18 1.58
C GLY A 74 -12.49 -2.21 0.79
N LYS A 75 -12.02 -1.88 -0.41
CA LYS A 75 -11.27 -2.77 -1.28
C LYS A 75 -9.78 -2.80 -0.92
N MET A 76 -9.14 -3.94 -1.13
CA MET A 76 -7.69 -4.12 -0.97
C MET A 76 -6.98 -3.52 -2.19
N VAL A 77 -6.53 -2.29 -2.08
CA VAL A 77 -5.90 -1.57 -3.19
C VAL A 77 -4.49 -1.13 -2.84
N MET A 78 -3.65 -1.06 -3.86
CA MET A 78 -2.26 -0.66 -3.71
C MET A 78 -1.75 0.23 -4.84
N THR A 79 -0.60 0.83 -4.59
CA THR A 79 0.19 1.56 -5.56
C THR A 79 1.68 1.30 -5.33
N SER A 80 2.46 1.42 -6.38
CA SER A 80 3.93 1.48 -6.27
C SER A 80 4.48 2.76 -6.90
N SER A 81 5.66 3.17 -6.45
CA SER A 81 6.38 4.30 -7.01
C SER A 81 7.86 4.25 -6.60
N SER A 82 8.60 5.27 -6.94
CA SER A 82 9.98 5.50 -6.51
C SER A 82 10.10 6.94 -6.04
N SER A 83 10.90 7.16 -5.04
CA SER A 83 11.31 8.44 -4.41
C SER A 83 10.61 9.73 -4.88
N PRO A 84 10.88 10.30 -6.10
CA PRO A 84 10.19 11.52 -6.54
C PRO A 84 8.69 11.32 -6.73
N GLY A 85 8.27 10.14 -7.20
CA GLY A 85 6.85 9.83 -7.38
C GLY A 85 6.12 9.65 -6.04
N VAL A 86 6.79 9.11 -5.01
CA VAL A 86 6.24 9.07 -3.64
C VAL A 86 6.07 10.49 -3.10
N SER A 87 6.99 11.40 -3.39
CA SER A 87 6.86 12.82 -3.02
C SER A 87 5.59 13.45 -3.60
N LEU A 88 5.23 13.14 -4.87
CA LEU A 88 3.98 13.59 -5.47
C LEU A 88 2.73 12.97 -4.85
N LYS A 89 2.85 11.80 -4.23
CA LYS A 89 1.72 11.11 -3.56
C LYS A 89 1.47 11.59 -2.13
N GLN A 90 2.34 12.39 -1.53
CA GLN A 90 2.31 12.70 -0.10
C GLN A 90 1.02 13.38 0.37
N GLU A 91 0.42 14.25 -0.43
CA GLU A 91 -0.89 14.85 -0.10
C GLU A 91 -1.97 13.78 -0.02
N GLY A 92 -2.07 12.91 -1.02
CA GLY A 92 -3.05 11.81 -1.02
C GLY A 92 -2.82 10.81 0.10
N ILE A 93 -1.56 10.51 0.44
CA ILE A 93 -1.21 9.65 1.59
C ILE A 93 -1.69 10.29 2.90
N SER A 94 -1.50 11.61 3.06
CA SER A 94 -2.03 12.35 4.21
C SER A 94 -3.55 12.23 4.32
N TYR A 95 -4.28 12.35 3.20
CA TYR A 95 -5.74 12.19 3.17
C TYR A 95 -6.17 10.76 3.53
N ILE A 96 -5.47 9.76 3.02
CA ILE A 96 -5.72 8.34 3.33
C ILE A 96 -5.52 8.07 4.82
N ALA A 97 -4.42 8.58 5.39
CA ALA A 97 -4.13 8.44 6.81
C ALA A 97 -5.16 9.16 7.68
N GLY A 98 -5.51 10.41 7.34
CA GLY A 98 -6.51 11.20 8.06
C GLY A 98 -7.93 10.63 7.99
N ALA A 99 -8.26 9.95 6.89
CA ALA A 99 -9.54 9.23 6.74
C ALA A 99 -9.51 7.79 7.29
N GLU A 100 -8.38 7.35 7.85
CA GLU A 100 -8.16 5.99 8.38
C GLU A 100 -8.49 4.90 7.36
N LEU A 101 -7.94 5.01 6.17
CA LEU A 101 -8.15 4.06 5.09
C LEU A 101 -6.98 3.08 4.95
N PRO A 102 -7.28 1.77 4.87
CA PRO A 102 -6.26 0.77 4.65
C PRO A 102 -5.84 0.72 3.18
N CYS A 103 -4.55 0.81 2.90
CA CYS A 103 -3.99 0.53 1.59
C CYS A 103 -2.52 0.13 1.71
N LEU A 104 -1.96 -0.40 0.64
CA LEU A 104 -0.54 -0.73 0.55
C LEU A 104 0.16 0.19 -0.46
N ILE A 105 1.26 0.79 -0.02
CA ILE A 105 2.14 1.62 -0.85
C ILE A 105 3.47 0.87 -0.96
N VAL A 106 4.10 0.88 -2.12
CA VAL A 106 5.45 0.36 -2.32
C VAL A 106 6.34 1.49 -2.81
N ASN A 107 7.40 1.77 -2.08
CA ASN A 107 8.47 2.67 -2.52
C ASN A 107 9.73 1.85 -2.81
N VAL A 108 10.10 1.77 -4.09
CA VAL A 108 11.40 1.23 -4.49
C VAL A 108 12.35 2.41 -4.65
N MET A 109 13.10 2.70 -3.59
CA MET A 109 13.89 3.92 -3.45
C MET A 109 15.02 4.03 -4.48
N ARG A 110 15.31 5.26 -4.86
CA ARG A 110 16.47 5.65 -5.65
C ARG A 110 17.14 6.88 -5.06
N GLY A 111 18.36 7.19 -5.52
CA GLY A 111 19.13 8.31 -5.00
C GLY A 111 18.51 9.68 -5.26
N GLY A 112 18.47 10.49 -4.21
CA GLY A 112 18.04 11.89 -4.18
C GLY A 112 19.11 12.77 -3.54
N PRO A 113 18.81 14.06 -3.26
CA PRO A 113 17.52 14.75 -3.43
C PRO A 113 17.22 15.21 -4.87
N GLY A 114 16.01 15.78 -5.06
CA GLY A 114 15.52 16.26 -6.35
C GLY A 114 15.09 15.12 -7.26
N LEU A 115 15.29 15.28 -8.57
CA LEU A 115 15.07 14.18 -9.51
C LEU A 115 16.06 13.02 -9.25
N GLY A 116 17.23 13.36 -8.72
CA GLY A 116 18.25 12.43 -8.25
C GLY A 116 18.86 11.58 -9.36
N THR A 117 19.10 10.34 -9.02
CA THR A 117 19.63 9.32 -9.94
C THR A 117 18.71 8.10 -9.96
N ILE A 118 18.83 7.29 -11.01
CA ILE A 118 18.13 6.00 -11.08
C ILE A 118 18.83 4.89 -10.27
N GLN A 119 20.00 5.20 -9.70
CA GLN A 119 20.76 4.24 -8.90
C GLN A 119 20.08 3.96 -7.56
N PRO A 120 20.18 2.73 -7.03
CA PRO A 120 19.62 2.36 -5.74
C PRO A 120 20.12 3.25 -4.60
N SER A 121 19.23 3.54 -3.66
CA SER A 121 19.56 4.26 -2.44
C SER A 121 18.50 4.03 -1.38
N GLN A 122 18.82 4.19 -0.11
CA GLN A 122 17.88 4.15 1.01
C GLN A 122 17.62 5.56 1.57
N ALA A 123 17.44 6.53 0.67
CA ALA A 123 17.40 7.95 1.01
C ALA A 123 16.04 8.46 1.53
N ASP A 124 14.95 7.66 1.45
CA ASP A 124 13.61 8.09 1.84
C ASP A 124 13.20 7.59 3.24
N TYR A 125 14.17 7.15 4.05
CA TYR A 125 13.87 6.65 5.39
C TYR A 125 13.15 7.72 6.24
N PHE A 126 13.68 8.94 6.31
CA PHE A 126 13.04 9.99 7.10
C PHE A 126 11.68 10.43 6.52
N GLN A 127 11.53 10.45 5.20
CA GLN A 127 10.24 10.73 4.58
C GLN A 127 9.18 9.72 5.02
N THR A 128 9.56 8.46 5.16
CA THR A 128 8.64 7.38 5.52
C THR A 128 8.35 7.34 7.03
N VAL A 129 9.36 7.48 7.88
CA VAL A 129 9.24 7.23 9.33
C VAL A 129 9.23 8.49 10.19
N LYS A 130 9.64 9.65 9.67
CA LYS A 130 9.74 10.91 10.43
C LYS A 130 8.84 12.02 9.91
N GLY A 131 8.24 11.86 8.74
CA GLY A 131 7.35 12.82 8.15
C GLY A 131 7.29 12.62 6.65
N GLY A 132 6.26 12.98 5.99
CA GLY A 132 6.06 12.87 4.56
C GLY A 132 5.22 14.04 4.10
N GLY A 133 3.89 13.85 4.03
CA GLY A 133 2.95 14.94 3.86
C GLY A 133 2.71 15.71 5.16
N HIS A 134 1.64 16.50 5.19
CA HIS A 134 1.27 17.29 6.37
C HIS A 134 0.47 16.47 7.40
N GLY A 135 0.45 16.94 8.65
CA GLY A 135 -0.40 16.45 9.72
C GLY A 135 0.22 15.38 10.60
N ASP A 136 1.54 15.18 10.55
CA ASP A 136 2.32 14.29 11.44
C ASP A 136 1.77 12.86 11.53
N TYR A 137 1.08 12.40 10.47
CA TYR A 137 0.61 11.02 10.38
C TYR A 137 1.78 10.04 10.33
N ARG A 138 1.51 8.79 10.67
CA ARG A 138 2.49 7.71 10.61
C ARG A 138 2.01 6.58 9.73
N LEU A 139 2.95 5.97 9.01
CA LEU A 139 2.75 4.78 8.21
C LEU A 139 3.21 3.54 8.97
N ILE A 140 2.64 2.38 8.65
CA ILE A 140 3.21 1.09 9.02
C ILE A 140 4.29 0.78 7.98
N ALA A 141 5.55 0.94 8.34
CA ALA A 141 6.67 0.78 7.43
C ALA A 141 7.30 -0.61 7.57
N LEU A 142 7.41 -1.33 6.44
CA LEU A 142 8.01 -2.65 6.33
C LEU A 142 9.22 -2.55 5.39
N ALA A 143 10.41 -2.87 5.87
CA ALA A 143 11.65 -2.78 5.11
C ALA A 143 12.19 -4.19 4.81
N PRO A 144 12.01 -4.71 3.58
CA PRO A 144 12.45 -6.04 3.21
C PRO A 144 13.98 -6.10 3.05
N ALA A 145 14.59 -7.21 3.47
CA ALA A 145 16.00 -7.52 3.26
C ALA A 145 16.23 -8.55 2.15
N SER A 146 15.18 -9.17 1.60
CA SER A 146 15.24 -10.18 0.55
C SER A 146 14.08 -10.08 -0.43
N VAL A 147 14.19 -10.77 -1.56
CA VAL A 147 13.08 -10.87 -2.53
C VAL A 147 11.90 -11.67 -1.95
N GLN A 148 12.17 -12.65 -1.09
CA GLN A 148 11.10 -13.35 -0.39
C GLN A 148 10.32 -12.41 0.50
N GLU A 149 10.98 -11.56 1.28
CA GLU A 149 10.30 -10.56 2.12
C GLU A 149 9.53 -9.52 1.29
N MET A 150 10.01 -9.17 0.08
CA MET A 150 9.23 -8.34 -0.84
C MET A 150 7.84 -8.94 -1.10
N ALA A 151 7.76 -10.26 -1.30
CA ALA A 151 6.49 -10.96 -1.51
C ALA A 151 5.67 -11.07 -0.22
N ASP A 152 6.30 -11.48 0.88
CA ASP A 152 5.62 -11.74 2.16
C ASP A 152 5.01 -10.48 2.75
N PHE A 153 5.72 -9.35 2.61
CA PHE A 153 5.27 -8.06 3.14
C PHE A 153 4.08 -7.46 2.38
N VAL A 154 3.76 -7.96 1.20
CA VAL A 154 2.50 -7.58 0.53
C VAL A 154 1.29 -8.07 1.34
N SER A 155 1.28 -9.35 1.71
CA SER A 155 0.20 -9.90 2.54
C SER A 155 0.18 -9.29 3.93
N LEU A 156 1.34 -9.19 4.58
CA LEU A 156 1.48 -8.58 5.91
C LEU A 156 1.07 -7.11 5.92
N GLY A 157 1.48 -6.35 4.91
CA GLY A 157 1.13 -4.93 4.79
C GLY A 157 -0.37 -4.71 4.67
N PHE A 158 -1.07 -5.52 3.87
CA PHE A 158 -2.52 -5.46 3.81
C PHE A 158 -3.18 -5.88 5.13
N GLU A 159 -2.70 -6.96 5.76
CA GLU A 159 -3.22 -7.42 7.05
C GLU A 159 -3.15 -6.31 8.11
N LEU A 160 -1.98 -5.72 8.28
CA LEU A 160 -1.75 -4.65 9.24
C LEU A 160 -2.53 -3.38 8.88
N ALA A 161 -2.58 -3.03 7.59
CA ALA A 161 -3.35 -1.87 7.13
C ALA A 161 -4.83 -2.00 7.47
N PHE A 162 -5.45 -3.16 7.24
CA PHE A 162 -6.85 -3.39 7.57
C PHE A 162 -7.09 -3.53 9.06
N LYS A 163 -6.19 -4.19 9.81
CA LYS A 163 -6.27 -4.34 11.26
C LYS A 163 -6.35 -2.99 11.98
N TYR A 164 -5.50 -2.05 11.59
CA TYR A 164 -5.38 -0.75 12.23
C TYR A 164 -6.06 0.39 11.47
N ARG A 165 -6.66 0.12 10.32
CA ARG A 165 -7.19 1.16 9.43
C ARG A 165 -6.17 2.27 9.21
N ASN A 166 -5.00 1.88 8.73
CA ASN A 166 -3.86 2.76 8.53
C ASN A 166 -3.13 2.38 7.23
N PRO A 167 -2.62 3.33 6.44
CA PRO A 167 -1.82 2.96 5.28
C PRO A 167 -0.52 2.28 5.71
N ALA A 168 -0.16 1.20 4.99
CA ALA A 168 1.13 0.52 5.13
C ALA A 168 2.02 0.82 3.93
N ILE A 169 3.33 0.83 4.14
CA ILE A 169 4.31 1.04 3.09
C ILE A 169 5.41 -0.04 3.15
N ILE A 170 5.71 -0.64 2.00
CA ILE A 170 6.93 -1.41 1.79
C ILE A 170 8.01 -0.43 1.33
N LEU A 171 9.05 -0.29 2.13
CA LEU A 171 10.19 0.60 1.89
C LEU A 171 11.37 -0.23 1.40
N ALA A 172 11.40 -0.49 0.10
CA ALA A 172 12.46 -1.22 -0.57
C ALA A 172 13.43 -0.28 -1.28
N ASP A 173 14.48 -0.80 -1.84
CA ASP A 173 15.39 -0.06 -2.72
C ASP A 173 15.58 -0.76 -4.07
N GLY A 174 16.23 -0.07 -5.00
CA GLY A 174 16.45 -0.58 -6.35
C GLY A 174 17.35 -1.81 -6.41
N VAL A 175 18.16 -2.13 -5.37
CA VAL A 175 18.96 -3.37 -5.33
C VAL A 175 18.01 -4.55 -5.17
N ILE A 176 17.21 -4.56 -4.09
CA ILE A 176 16.26 -5.64 -3.81
C ILE A 176 15.20 -5.73 -4.91
N GLY A 177 14.72 -4.59 -5.41
CA GLY A 177 13.74 -4.56 -6.49
C GLY A 177 14.22 -5.23 -7.79
N GLN A 178 15.51 -5.14 -8.10
CA GLN A 178 16.12 -5.72 -9.31
C GLN A 178 16.84 -7.06 -9.05
N MET A 179 17.14 -7.40 -7.81
CA MET A 179 17.81 -8.66 -7.44
C MET A 179 16.90 -9.85 -7.74
N MET A 180 17.49 -10.93 -8.25
CA MET A 180 16.76 -12.18 -8.53
C MET A 180 17.06 -13.23 -7.46
N GLU A 181 15.99 -13.76 -6.89
CA GLU A 181 16.05 -14.86 -5.92
C GLU A 181 14.96 -15.91 -6.18
N LYS A 182 15.10 -17.07 -5.56
CA LYS A 182 14.03 -18.05 -5.50
C LYS A 182 12.99 -17.61 -4.48
N VAL A 183 11.76 -17.43 -4.94
CA VAL A 183 10.63 -17.00 -4.12
C VAL A 183 9.63 -18.13 -4.00
N VAL A 184 9.24 -18.45 -2.79
CA VAL A 184 8.10 -19.31 -2.48
C VAL A 184 6.84 -18.47 -2.55
N LEU A 185 6.05 -18.66 -3.58
CA LEU A 185 4.80 -17.90 -3.73
C LEU A 185 3.72 -18.43 -2.79
N PRO A 186 2.97 -17.53 -2.11
CA PRO A 186 1.86 -17.93 -1.28
C PRO A 186 0.75 -18.57 -2.11
N ALA A 187 -0.08 -19.41 -1.48
CA ALA A 187 -1.27 -19.95 -2.12
C ALA A 187 -2.21 -18.83 -2.59
N GLN A 188 -2.82 -19.03 -3.77
CA GLN A 188 -3.78 -18.06 -4.28
C GLN A 188 -5.00 -17.95 -3.35
N LYS A 189 -5.25 -16.75 -2.85
CA LYS A 189 -6.47 -16.40 -2.12
C LYS A 189 -7.49 -15.79 -3.10
N PRO A 190 -8.78 -16.12 -2.97
CA PRO A 190 -9.82 -15.43 -3.73
C PRO A 190 -9.92 -13.97 -3.27
N ARG A 191 -10.38 -13.10 -4.15
CA ARG A 191 -10.78 -11.75 -3.76
C ARG A 191 -12.02 -11.83 -2.87
N ARG A 192 -12.13 -10.90 -1.93
CA ARG A 192 -13.32 -10.78 -1.10
C ARG A 192 -14.54 -10.43 -1.96
N THR A 193 -15.65 -11.09 -1.70
CA THR A 193 -16.94 -10.74 -2.27
C THR A 193 -17.44 -9.40 -1.72
N ASP A 194 -18.38 -8.77 -2.40
CA ASP A 194 -18.98 -7.52 -1.90
C ASP A 194 -19.70 -7.72 -0.56
N ALA A 195 -20.27 -8.90 -0.32
CA ALA A 195 -20.89 -9.25 0.96
C ALA A 195 -19.85 -9.28 2.10
N GLU A 196 -18.71 -9.92 1.87
CA GLU A 196 -17.60 -9.95 2.83
C GLU A 196 -17.01 -8.55 3.08
N VAL A 197 -16.90 -7.71 2.05
CA VAL A 197 -16.44 -6.31 2.21
C VAL A 197 -17.42 -5.52 3.06
N ILE A 198 -18.74 -5.66 2.84
CA ILE A 198 -19.78 -4.99 3.63
C ILE A 198 -19.73 -5.42 5.10
N GLU A 199 -19.49 -6.70 5.35
CA GLU A 199 -19.39 -7.26 6.71
C GLU A 199 -18.10 -6.83 7.42
N GLN A 200 -16.95 -6.98 6.76
CA GLN A 200 -15.63 -6.72 7.34
C GLN A 200 -15.28 -5.24 7.41
N CYS A 201 -15.85 -4.42 6.51
CA CYS A 201 -15.59 -2.99 6.41
C CYS A 201 -16.87 -2.14 6.61
N PRO A 202 -17.50 -2.17 7.79
CA PRO A 202 -18.74 -1.45 8.04
C PRO A 202 -18.61 0.08 7.89
N TRP A 203 -17.40 0.59 7.89
CA TRP A 203 -17.04 1.99 7.67
C TRP A 203 -17.00 2.39 6.18
N ALA A 204 -16.92 1.41 5.25
CA ALA A 204 -16.69 1.67 3.83
C ALA A 204 -17.92 2.29 3.12
N THR A 205 -17.68 2.98 2.01
CA THR A 205 -18.70 3.64 1.19
C THR A 205 -19.42 2.64 0.26
N THR A 206 -20.07 1.64 0.85
CA THR A 206 -20.79 0.59 0.13
C THR A 206 -22.28 0.92 -0.12
N GLY A 207 -22.65 2.20 0.01
CA GLY A 207 -24.01 2.66 -0.19
C GLY A 207 -24.95 2.34 0.98
N ARG A 208 -26.26 2.29 0.68
CA ARG A 208 -27.31 1.96 1.67
C ARG A 208 -27.55 0.45 1.73
N THR A 209 -26.58 -0.28 2.26
CA THR A 209 -26.70 -1.72 2.45
C THR A 209 -27.36 -2.03 3.78
N ASN A 210 -28.19 -3.07 3.83
CA ASN A 210 -28.86 -3.56 5.07
C ASN A 210 -29.66 -2.46 5.81
N GLY A 211 -30.23 -1.48 5.10
CA GLY A 211 -31.05 -0.42 5.69
C GLY A 211 -30.29 0.67 6.45
N ARG A 212 -28.96 0.61 6.50
CA ARG A 212 -28.12 1.65 7.14
C ARG A 212 -28.06 2.95 6.34
N LYS A 213 -27.71 4.04 7.00
CA LYS A 213 -27.34 5.29 6.32
C LYS A 213 -26.03 5.09 5.54
N PRO A 214 -25.80 5.79 4.40
CA PRO A 214 -24.52 5.76 3.71
C PRO A 214 -23.42 6.31 4.62
N ASN A 215 -22.22 5.71 4.54
CA ASN A 215 -21.03 6.26 5.17
C ASN A 215 -20.50 7.43 4.33
N ILE A 216 -19.86 8.36 5.00
CA ILE A 216 -19.09 9.44 4.40
C ILE A 216 -17.64 9.26 4.83
N ILE A 217 -16.75 9.18 3.87
CA ILE A 217 -15.30 9.14 4.09
C ILE A 217 -14.73 10.52 3.75
N THR A 218 -14.10 11.12 4.73
CA THR A 218 -13.45 12.43 4.58
C THR A 218 -12.32 12.57 5.60
N SER A 219 -11.29 13.31 5.25
CA SER A 219 -10.25 13.77 6.17
C SER A 219 -10.43 15.25 6.54
N LEU A 220 -11.47 15.91 6.00
CA LEU A 220 -11.78 17.30 6.34
C LEU A 220 -12.55 17.35 7.66
N GLU A 221 -11.99 18.06 8.64
CA GLU A 221 -12.66 18.39 9.89
C GLU A 221 -12.66 19.91 10.08
N LEU A 222 -13.85 20.48 10.13
CA LEU A 222 -14.03 21.95 10.20
C LEU A 222 -13.99 22.48 11.64
N LYS A 223 -14.13 21.60 12.64
CA LYS A 223 -14.13 21.98 14.05
C LYS A 223 -12.78 21.63 14.68
N PRO A 224 -12.02 22.63 15.16
CA PRO A 224 -10.72 22.39 15.77
C PRO A 224 -10.73 21.36 16.89
N GLU A 225 -11.78 21.38 17.73
CA GLU A 225 -11.93 20.47 18.86
C GLU A 225 -12.13 19.00 18.42
N GLU A 226 -12.78 18.77 17.28
CA GLU A 226 -12.95 17.43 16.74
C GLU A 226 -11.65 16.96 16.08
N MET A 227 -10.90 17.86 15.42
CA MET A 227 -9.58 17.55 14.90
C MET A 227 -8.60 17.17 16.02
N GLU A 228 -8.61 17.88 17.16
CA GLU A 228 -7.79 17.54 18.32
C GLU A 228 -8.12 16.14 18.84
N LYS A 229 -9.40 15.79 18.99
CA LYS A 229 -9.84 14.44 19.39
C LYS A 229 -9.35 13.37 18.41
N ASN A 230 -9.43 13.64 17.10
CA ASN A 230 -8.92 12.73 16.08
C ASN A 230 -7.40 12.53 16.22
N ASN A 231 -6.64 13.60 16.44
CA ASN A 231 -5.19 13.50 16.62
C ASN A 231 -4.81 12.72 17.89
N ILE A 232 -5.53 12.90 19.00
CA ILE A 232 -5.34 12.10 20.23
C ILE A 232 -5.60 10.62 19.94
N ARG A 233 -6.67 10.30 19.21
CA ARG A 233 -7.01 8.93 18.81
C ARG A 233 -5.95 8.33 17.88
N PHE A 234 -5.43 9.11 16.93
CA PHE A 234 -4.35 8.66 16.04
C PHE A 234 -3.09 8.35 16.82
N GLN A 235 -2.69 9.19 17.78
CA GLN A 235 -1.52 8.93 18.61
C GLN A 235 -1.68 7.65 19.45
N ALA A 236 -2.87 7.40 20.00
CA ALA A 236 -3.16 6.16 20.72
C ALA A 236 -3.02 4.92 19.81
N LYS A 237 -3.56 4.99 18.58
CA LYS A 237 -3.42 3.95 17.56
C LYS A 237 -1.95 3.71 17.19
N TYR A 238 -1.17 4.77 16.96
CA TYR A 238 0.25 4.63 16.62
C TYR A 238 1.06 3.97 17.73
N LYS A 239 0.76 4.32 18.99
CA LYS A 239 1.36 3.67 20.16
C LYS A 239 1.01 2.18 20.24
N GLU A 240 -0.24 1.82 19.98
CA GLU A 240 -0.67 0.42 19.91
C GLU A 240 0.06 -0.36 18.83
N ILE A 241 0.23 0.22 17.63
CA ILE A 241 1.00 -0.39 16.54
C ILE A 241 2.45 -0.59 16.94
N GLU A 242 3.08 0.43 17.54
CA GLU A 242 4.48 0.39 17.99
C GLU A 242 4.69 -0.70 19.05
N GLU A 243 3.77 -0.84 20.00
CA GLU A 243 3.86 -1.84 21.08
C GLU A 243 3.64 -3.28 20.61
N ASN A 244 2.85 -3.51 19.55
CA ASN A 244 2.42 -4.84 19.17
C ASN A 244 3.03 -5.35 17.85
N GLU A 245 3.49 -4.47 16.95
CA GLU A 245 3.86 -4.87 15.59
C GLU A 245 5.32 -4.61 15.23
N VAL A 246 6.11 -4.00 16.11
CA VAL A 246 7.55 -3.82 15.84
C VAL A 246 8.24 -5.18 15.76
N ARG A 247 8.88 -5.43 14.63
CA ARG A 247 9.63 -6.65 14.34
C ARG A 247 10.95 -6.25 13.70
N PHE A 248 12.04 -6.88 14.10
CA PHE A 248 13.35 -6.69 13.49
C PHE A 248 14.16 -7.98 13.65
N GLU A 249 15.06 -8.22 12.70
CA GLU A 249 16.09 -9.24 12.79
C GLU A 249 17.44 -8.55 12.94
N GLU A 250 18.33 -9.10 13.81
CA GLU A 250 19.71 -8.63 14.02
C GLU A 250 20.72 -9.45 13.21
#